data_4986207637ceed47159aabd56bf952c3
#
_entry.id   4986207637ceed47159aabd56bf952c3
#
_cell.length_a   1.000
_cell.length_b   1.000
_cell.length_c   1.000
_cell.angle_alpha   90.00
_cell.angle_beta   90.00
_cell.angle_gamma   90.00
#
_symmetry.space_group_name_H-M   'P 1'
#
loop_
_entity.id
_entity.type
_entity.pdbx_description
1 polymer ?
#
loop_
_entity_poly.entity_id
_entity_poly.type
_entity_poly.pdbx_seq_one_letter_code
_entity_poly.pdbx_strand_id
1 'polypeptide(L)'
;MNINRKIIVRSAAVSALCILLCAATALAAESGKNRVSETDDLTVFLDTLGKKIANFKTLKTDFIQEKKMAMFKDKLVLKGRIYLQKPNRIAWHVDSPLRYSVLITDKLIRQWDEDTNQVQEISLTKNPIFQNVLNQLTVWFSGEYGSLLDTNTVRMVKHAPLTIEFTPRENNIAKKVIRSITITFREDQKYLQQILIQELNGDVTTIHFMNTILDAPLDSNSFEVKGHV
;
A
#
# COMPACT_ATOMS: atom_id res chain seq x y z
N MET A 1 27.23 -9.35 -8.14
CA MET A 1 26.26 -8.26 -7.82
C MET A 1 26.78 -7.56 -6.58
N ASN A 2 27.11 -6.25 -6.68
CA ASN A 2 27.83 -5.52 -5.63
C ASN A 2 27.03 -5.46 -4.30
N ILE A 3 27.72 -5.62 -3.18
CA ILE A 3 27.17 -5.58 -1.80
C ILE A 3 26.32 -4.32 -1.58
N ASN A 4 26.71 -3.17 -2.11
CA ASN A 4 25.97 -1.91 -2.04
C ASN A 4 24.60 -1.98 -2.74
N ARG A 5 24.47 -2.69 -3.86
CA ARG A 5 23.17 -2.88 -4.52
C ARG A 5 22.21 -3.73 -3.70
N LYS A 6 22.73 -4.75 -3.01
CA LYS A 6 21.91 -5.60 -2.11
C LYS A 6 21.38 -4.82 -0.91
N ILE A 7 22.21 -3.96 -0.29
CA ILE A 7 21.80 -3.11 0.83
C ILE A 7 20.74 -2.09 0.40
N ILE A 8 20.90 -1.47 -0.78
CA ILE A 8 19.94 -0.52 -1.33
C ILE A 8 18.61 -1.20 -1.65
N VAL A 9 18.62 -2.41 -2.23
CA VAL A 9 17.42 -3.19 -2.53
C VAL A 9 16.68 -3.56 -1.24
N ARG A 10 17.41 -3.96 -0.18
CA ARG A 10 16.82 -4.28 1.12
C ARG A 10 16.19 -3.06 1.77
N SER A 11 16.91 -1.95 1.82
CA SER A 11 16.39 -0.70 2.36
C SER A 11 15.18 -0.19 1.58
N ALA A 12 15.20 -0.28 0.24
CA ALA A 12 14.12 0.19 -0.61
C ALA A 12 12.89 -0.75 -0.60
N ALA A 13 13.08 -2.05 -0.46
CA ALA A 13 11.99 -3.01 -0.37
C ALA A 13 11.24 -2.89 0.97
N VAL A 14 12.00 -2.79 2.08
CA VAL A 14 11.44 -2.50 3.41
C VAL A 14 10.87 -1.08 3.45
N SER A 15 11.54 -0.11 2.83
CA SER A 15 11.06 1.29 2.77
C SER A 15 9.80 1.44 1.94
N ALA A 16 9.61 0.72 0.83
CA ALA A 16 8.38 0.83 0.04
C ALA A 16 7.17 0.24 0.78
N LEU A 17 7.37 -0.85 1.51
CA LEU A 17 6.37 -1.36 2.45
C LEU A 17 6.23 -0.39 3.63
N CYS A 18 7.32 0.15 4.17
CA CYS A 18 7.30 1.13 5.25
C CYS A 18 6.73 2.49 4.82
N ILE A 19 6.87 2.92 3.57
CA ILE A 19 6.33 4.18 3.08
C ILE A 19 4.81 4.08 2.88
N LEU A 20 4.30 2.98 2.37
CA LEU A 20 2.89 2.64 2.48
C LEU A 20 2.44 2.59 3.96
N LEU A 21 3.36 2.28 4.84
CA LEU A 21 3.20 2.07 6.28
C LEU A 21 3.31 3.35 7.13
N CYS A 22 3.97 4.43 6.69
CA CYS A 22 4.29 5.60 7.55
C CYS A 22 3.20 6.67 7.66
N ALA A 23 2.01 6.48 7.13
CA ALA A 23 1.02 7.56 6.97
C ALA A 23 -0.12 7.61 7.99
N ALA A 24 0.04 7.23 9.25
CA ALA A 24 -1.03 7.42 10.22
C ALA A 24 -0.59 7.63 11.67
N THR A 25 -0.78 8.82 12.18
CA THR A 25 -1.26 9.09 13.54
C THR A 25 -2.04 10.40 13.52
N ALA A 26 -3.36 10.34 13.62
CA ALA A 26 -4.20 11.50 13.85
C ALA A 26 -4.57 11.56 15.32
N LEU A 27 -4.13 12.59 16.03
CA LEU A 27 -4.80 13.13 17.21
C LEU A 27 -5.82 14.14 16.71
N ALA A 28 -7.06 13.96 17.11
CA ALA A 28 -8.14 14.86 16.78
C ALA A 28 -7.87 16.27 17.30
N ALA A 29 -8.00 17.26 16.42
CA ALA A 29 -8.20 18.67 16.80
C ALA A 29 -9.28 19.25 15.90
N GLU A 30 -10.35 19.72 16.54
CA GLU A 30 -11.47 20.44 15.93
C GLU A 30 -10.98 21.74 15.27
N SER A 31 -11.44 22.03 14.07
CA SER A 31 -11.79 23.40 13.68
C SER A 31 -12.42 23.54 12.29
N GLY A 32 -13.58 24.17 12.24
CA GLY A 32 -13.87 25.22 11.29
C GLY A 32 -14.74 24.90 10.08
N LYS A 33 -15.99 25.20 10.24
CA LYS A 33 -17.11 25.31 9.26
C LYS A 33 -16.77 26.03 7.95
N ASN A 34 -17.45 25.54 6.91
CA ASN A 34 -17.81 26.12 5.62
C ASN A 34 -17.00 25.62 4.41
N ARG A 35 -17.38 24.39 3.95
CA ARG A 35 -17.30 23.94 2.56
C ARG A 35 -18.24 22.75 2.36
N VAL A 36 -19.54 22.96 2.56
CA VAL A 36 -20.50 21.86 2.79
C VAL A 36 -20.92 21.11 1.53
N SER A 37 -20.84 21.65 0.32
CA SER A 37 -21.41 20.97 -0.86
C SER A 37 -20.43 20.10 -1.65
N GLU A 38 -19.22 20.54 -1.92
CA GLU A 38 -18.24 19.74 -2.68
C GLU A 38 -17.63 18.57 -1.87
N THR A 39 -17.57 18.73 -0.55
CA THR A 39 -17.03 17.71 0.36
C THR A 39 -18.01 16.56 0.54
N ASP A 40 -19.31 16.85 0.59
CA ASP A 40 -20.37 15.85 0.74
C ASP A 40 -20.47 14.97 -0.51
N ASP A 41 -20.42 15.56 -1.71
CA ASP A 41 -20.40 14.83 -2.98
C ASP A 41 -19.19 13.93 -3.12
N LEU A 42 -18.01 14.40 -2.69
CA LEU A 42 -16.78 13.62 -2.73
C LEU A 42 -16.82 12.46 -1.73
N THR A 43 -17.35 12.68 -0.54
CA THR A 43 -17.52 11.63 0.48
C THR A 43 -18.44 10.53 -0.03
N VAL A 44 -19.61 10.89 -0.56
CA VAL A 44 -20.56 9.92 -1.14
C VAL A 44 -19.94 9.15 -2.30
N PHE A 45 -19.15 9.84 -3.13
CA PHE A 45 -18.44 9.20 -4.24
C PHE A 45 -17.41 8.18 -3.74
N LEU A 46 -16.56 8.56 -2.76
CA LEU A 46 -15.54 7.68 -2.20
C LEU A 46 -16.14 6.48 -1.47
N ASP A 47 -17.24 6.65 -0.75
CA ASP A 47 -17.97 5.57 -0.10
C ASP A 47 -18.59 4.60 -1.12
N THR A 48 -19.13 5.13 -2.21
CA THR A 48 -19.68 4.32 -3.30
C THR A 48 -18.58 3.52 -4.01
N LEU A 49 -17.45 4.14 -4.28
CA LEU A 49 -16.27 3.49 -4.84
C LEU A 49 -15.74 2.42 -3.88
N GLY A 50 -15.67 2.76 -2.59
CA GLY A 50 -15.24 1.85 -1.55
C GLY A 50 -16.09 0.59 -1.48
N LYS A 51 -17.42 0.72 -1.53
CA LYS A 51 -18.34 -0.42 -1.57
C LYS A 51 -18.11 -1.34 -2.77
N LYS A 52 -17.79 -0.80 -3.94
CA LYS A 52 -17.44 -1.61 -5.12
C LYS A 52 -16.16 -2.41 -4.91
N ILE A 53 -15.13 -1.77 -4.34
CA ILE A 53 -13.82 -2.39 -4.08
C ILE A 53 -13.88 -3.36 -2.89
N ALA A 54 -14.71 -3.07 -1.89
CA ALA A 54 -14.89 -3.92 -0.73
C ALA A 54 -15.55 -5.27 -1.03
N ASN A 55 -16.20 -5.43 -2.18
CA ASN A 55 -17.05 -6.58 -2.50
C ASN A 55 -16.27 -7.78 -3.04
N PHE A 56 -15.24 -8.24 -2.30
CA PHE A 56 -14.55 -9.51 -2.52
C PHE A 56 -14.03 -10.08 -1.18
N LYS A 57 -13.82 -11.40 -1.12
CA LYS A 57 -13.27 -12.09 0.06
C LYS A 57 -11.79 -12.38 -0.06
N THR A 58 -11.35 -12.75 -1.24
CA THR A 58 -9.96 -13.08 -1.54
C THR A 58 -9.49 -12.37 -2.80
N LEU A 59 -8.18 -12.15 -2.89
CA LEU A 59 -7.54 -11.55 -4.05
C LEU A 59 -6.19 -12.20 -4.27
N LYS A 60 -5.88 -12.44 -5.54
CA LYS A 60 -4.56 -12.77 -6.04
C LYS A 60 -4.19 -11.78 -7.13
N THR A 61 -2.99 -11.19 -7.07
CA THR A 61 -2.50 -10.26 -8.10
C THR A 61 -0.99 -10.37 -8.24
N ASP A 62 -0.51 -10.25 -9.46
CA ASP A 62 0.91 -10.00 -9.72
C ASP A 62 1.18 -8.51 -9.60
N PHE A 63 2.41 -8.12 -9.25
CA PHE A 63 2.81 -6.73 -9.24
C PHE A 63 4.21 -6.53 -9.85
N ILE A 64 4.39 -5.34 -10.42
CA ILE A 64 5.69 -4.76 -10.72
C ILE A 64 5.79 -3.45 -9.96
N GLN A 65 6.80 -3.34 -9.10
CA GLN A 65 7.11 -2.12 -8.38
C GLN A 65 8.40 -1.53 -8.94
N GLU A 66 8.34 -0.28 -9.35
CA GLU A 66 9.50 0.50 -9.78
C GLU A 66 9.75 1.62 -8.78
N LYS A 67 10.97 1.70 -8.25
CA LYS A 67 11.40 2.84 -7.43
C LYS A 67 12.51 3.58 -8.15
N LYS A 68 12.22 4.84 -8.53
CA LYS A 68 13.19 5.80 -9.03
C LYS A 68 13.65 6.66 -7.87
N MET A 69 14.90 6.52 -7.49
CA MET A 69 15.52 7.33 -6.44
C MET A 69 16.18 8.55 -7.06
N ALA A 70 15.93 9.75 -6.51
CA ALA A 70 16.43 11.01 -7.04
C ALA A 70 17.97 11.06 -7.13
N MET A 71 18.65 10.38 -6.21
CA MET A 71 20.11 10.34 -6.13
C MET A 71 20.76 9.30 -7.06
N PHE A 72 19.99 8.41 -7.69
CA PHE A 72 20.52 7.32 -8.52
C PHE A 72 19.98 7.38 -9.94
N LYS A 73 20.82 7.03 -10.92
CA LYS A 73 20.41 6.97 -12.34
C LYS A 73 19.52 5.77 -12.64
N ASP A 74 19.78 4.65 -11.97
CA ASP A 74 19.06 3.40 -12.21
C ASP A 74 17.85 3.30 -11.31
N LYS A 75 16.74 2.78 -11.85
CA LYS A 75 15.57 2.42 -11.07
C LYS A 75 15.70 1.01 -10.48
N LEU A 76 15.18 0.83 -9.28
CA LEU A 76 14.97 -0.48 -8.70
C LEU A 76 13.64 -1.05 -9.20
N VAL A 77 13.66 -2.27 -9.73
CA VAL A 77 12.45 -2.97 -10.17
C VAL A 77 12.28 -4.24 -9.36
N LEU A 78 11.15 -4.36 -8.67
CA LEU A 78 10.73 -5.55 -7.94
C LEU A 78 9.53 -6.17 -8.65
N LYS A 79 9.48 -7.51 -8.69
CA LYS A 79 8.35 -8.27 -9.23
C LYS A 79 7.92 -9.32 -8.23
N GLY A 80 6.63 -9.58 -8.17
CA GLY A 80 6.13 -10.57 -7.23
C GLY A 80 4.60 -10.69 -7.26
N ARG A 81 4.07 -11.24 -6.19
CA ARG A 81 2.65 -11.56 -6.04
C ARG A 81 2.11 -11.10 -4.70
N ILE A 82 0.86 -10.70 -4.69
CA ILE A 82 0.12 -10.37 -3.48
C ILE A 82 -1.07 -11.30 -3.39
N TYR A 83 -1.25 -11.85 -2.20
CA TYR A 83 -2.44 -12.59 -1.81
C TYR A 83 -3.10 -11.87 -0.65
N LEU A 84 -4.39 -11.66 -0.76
CA LEU A 84 -5.19 -11.03 0.28
C LEU A 84 -6.39 -11.91 0.60
N GLN A 85 -6.64 -12.12 1.88
CA GLN A 85 -7.83 -12.76 2.40
C GLN A 85 -8.41 -11.88 3.50
N LYS A 86 -9.61 -11.37 3.27
CA LYS A 86 -10.31 -10.56 4.27
C LYS A 86 -10.71 -11.41 5.48
N PRO A 87 -10.75 -10.83 6.67
CA PRO A 87 -10.56 -9.40 6.91
C PRO A 87 -9.09 -8.95 7.01
N ASN A 88 -8.13 -9.80 7.42
CA ASN A 88 -6.86 -9.30 7.95
C ASN A 88 -5.64 -10.14 7.54
N ARG A 89 -5.63 -10.74 6.36
CA ARG A 89 -4.51 -11.59 5.94
C ARG A 89 -3.98 -11.15 4.59
N ILE A 90 -2.73 -10.62 4.58
CA ILE A 90 -2.05 -10.13 3.39
C ILE A 90 -0.69 -10.82 3.31
N ALA A 91 -0.39 -11.47 2.19
CA ALA A 91 0.94 -11.97 1.88
C ALA A 91 1.50 -11.22 0.67
N TRP A 92 2.70 -10.69 0.83
CA TRP A 92 3.44 -9.96 -0.19
C TRP A 92 4.73 -10.70 -0.49
N HIS A 93 4.81 -11.33 -1.65
CA HIS A 93 5.95 -12.13 -2.09
C HIS A 93 6.69 -11.40 -3.20
N VAL A 94 7.95 -11.08 -2.99
CA VAL A 94 8.86 -10.58 -4.03
C VAL A 94 9.69 -11.75 -4.55
N ASP A 95 9.62 -11.96 -5.85
CA ASP A 95 10.27 -13.08 -6.53
C ASP A 95 11.60 -12.65 -7.19
N SER A 96 11.77 -11.36 -7.47
CA SER A 96 12.94 -10.83 -8.20
C SER A 96 13.14 -9.33 -7.92
N PRO A 97 14.39 -8.81 -7.87
CA PRO A 97 15.68 -9.48 -8.10
C PRO A 97 16.22 -10.23 -6.88
N LEU A 98 15.63 -10.04 -5.72
CA LEU A 98 15.89 -10.74 -4.47
C LEU A 98 14.57 -11.30 -3.96
N ARG A 99 14.58 -12.49 -3.42
CA ARG A 99 13.37 -13.09 -2.86
C ARG A 99 13.20 -12.68 -1.41
N TYR A 100 12.05 -12.12 -1.11
CA TYR A 100 11.60 -11.91 0.25
C TYR A 100 10.07 -12.01 0.33
N SER A 101 9.56 -12.29 1.51
CA SER A 101 8.15 -12.43 1.75
C SER A 101 7.75 -11.74 3.04
N VAL A 102 6.59 -11.10 3.01
CA VAL A 102 5.97 -10.50 4.19
C VAL A 102 4.55 -11.04 4.33
N LEU A 103 4.24 -11.62 5.46
CA LEU A 103 2.89 -11.96 5.86
C LEU A 103 2.44 -10.99 6.94
N ILE A 104 1.27 -10.41 6.73
CA ILE A 104 0.62 -9.48 7.64
C ILE A 104 -0.71 -10.10 8.08
N THR A 105 -0.93 -10.12 9.39
CA THR A 105 -2.19 -10.54 10.02
C THR A 105 -2.63 -9.47 11.02
N ASP A 106 -3.77 -9.64 11.65
CA ASP A 106 -4.23 -8.78 12.75
C ASP A 106 -3.32 -8.80 14.00
N LYS A 107 -2.48 -9.83 14.15
CA LYS A 107 -1.67 -10.06 15.36
C LYS A 107 -0.18 -9.81 15.15
N LEU A 108 0.33 -10.09 13.96
CA LEU A 108 1.77 -10.09 13.72
C LEU A 108 2.12 -9.81 12.25
N ILE A 109 3.34 -9.33 12.05
CA ILE A 109 4.03 -9.31 10.76
C ILE A 109 5.12 -10.37 10.81
N ARG A 110 5.17 -11.25 9.81
CA ARG A 110 6.29 -12.18 9.59
C ARG A 110 7.00 -11.78 8.30
N GLN A 111 8.30 -11.73 8.35
CA GLN A 111 9.14 -11.41 7.21
C GLN A 111 10.21 -12.46 7.04
N TRP A 112 10.39 -12.97 5.85
CA TRP A 112 11.48 -13.83 5.44
C TRP A 112 12.30 -13.14 4.34
N ASP A 113 13.59 -13.39 4.36
CA ASP A 113 14.58 -12.84 3.44
C ASP A 113 15.52 -13.97 2.99
N GLU A 114 15.73 -14.10 1.68
CA GLU A 114 16.56 -15.17 1.09
C GLU A 114 18.02 -15.11 1.54
N ASP A 115 18.58 -13.91 1.68
CA ASP A 115 20.01 -13.74 2.00
C ASP A 115 20.35 -14.23 3.43
N THR A 116 19.47 -13.97 4.39
CA THR A 116 19.64 -14.40 5.76
C THR A 116 19.01 -15.77 6.02
N ASN A 117 18.08 -16.16 5.19
CA ASN A 117 17.21 -17.33 5.33
C ASN A 117 16.51 -17.39 6.71
N GLN A 118 16.27 -16.23 7.33
CA GLN A 118 15.65 -16.12 8.65
C GLN A 118 14.23 -15.57 8.53
N VAL A 119 13.36 -16.02 9.42
CA VAL A 119 12.03 -15.44 9.61
C VAL A 119 12.10 -14.53 10.82
N GLN A 120 11.79 -13.25 10.59
CA GLN A 120 11.59 -12.28 11.66
C GLN A 120 10.10 -12.13 11.93
N GLU A 121 9.74 -11.99 13.21
CA GLU A 121 8.37 -11.82 13.64
C GLU A 121 8.23 -10.58 14.51
N ILE A 122 7.27 -9.71 14.18
CA ILE A 122 6.95 -8.48 14.88
C ILE A 122 5.52 -8.57 15.39
N SER A 123 5.35 -8.56 16.71
CA SER A 123 4.03 -8.53 17.32
C SER A 123 3.40 -7.13 17.18
N LEU A 124 2.20 -7.08 16.61
CA LEU A 124 1.45 -5.85 16.41
C LEU A 124 0.77 -5.37 17.69
N THR A 125 0.37 -6.31 18.56
CA THR A 125 -0.30 -5.99 19.82
C THR A 125 0.62 -5.21 20.78
N LYS A 126 1.94 -5.31 20.59
CA LYS A 126 2.95 -4.64 21.43
C LYS A 126 3.51 -3.37 20.78
N ASN A 127 3.08 -3.03 19.56
CA ASN A 127 3.65 -1.92 18.81
C ASN A 127 2.57 -1.09 18.08
N PRO A 128 2.03 -0.04 18.72
CA PRO A 128 0.96 0.79 18.15
C PRO A 128 1.31 1.44 16.80
N ILE A 129 2.61 1.72 16.56
CA ILE A 129 3.07 2.31 15.30
C ILE A 129 2.77 1.35 14.15
N PHE A 130 3.05 0.05 14.33
CA PHE A 130 2.76 -0.95 13.29
C PHE A 130 1.25 -1.23 13.12
N GLN A 131 0.45 -1.09 14.18
CA GLN A 131 -1.02 -1.18 14.04
C GLN A 131 -1.58 -0.07 13.15
N ASN A 132 -1.15 1.17 13.35
CA ASN A 132 -1.56 2.30 12.52
C ASN A 132 -1.20 2.09 11.05
N VAL A 133 -0.04 1.53 10.83
CA VAL A 133 0.49 1.12 9.55
C VAL A 133 -0.41 0.11 8.85
N LEU A 134 -0.83 -0.93 9.56
CA LEU A 134 -1.75 -1.93 9.04
C LEU A 134 -3.12 -1.37 8.71
N ASN A 135 -3.65 -0.52 9.59
CA ASN A 135 -4.94 0.12 9.35
C ASN A 135 -4.92 0.87 8.03
N GLN A 136 -3.83 1.51 7.69
CA GLN A 136 -3.72 2.25 6.45
C GLN A 136 -3.60 1.34 5.21
N LEU A 137 -2.82 0.25 5.27
CA LEU A 137 -2.83 -0.75 4.20
C LEU A 137 -4.23 -1.35 4.05
N THR A 138 -4.89 -1.61 5.16
CA THR A 138 -6.27 -2.11 5.15
C THR A 138 -7.20 -1.14 4.43
N VAL A 139 -7.12 0.16 4.69
CA VAL A 139 -7.94 1.18 4.00
C VAL A 139 -7.76 1.14 2.48
N TRP A 140 -6.51 1.02 1.99
CA TRP A 140 -6.25 0.92 0.54
C TRP A 140 -6.89 -0.32 -0.10
N PHE A 141 -6.94 -1.43 0.63
CA PHE A 141 -7.49 -2.69 0.13
C PHE A 141 -8.94 -2.95 0.56
N SER A 142 -9.44 -2.31 1.63
CA SER A 142 -10.83 -2.46 2.09
C SER A 142 -11.81 -1.56 1.35
N GLY A 143 -11.32 -0.46 0.77
CA GLY A 143 -12.17 0.53 0.14
C GLY A 143 -12.73 1.59 1.11
N GLU A 144 -12.23 1.69 2.33
CA GLU A 144 -12.65 2.72 3.32
C GLU A 144 -12.06 4.10 3.00
N TYR A 145 -12.15 4.52 1.73
CA TYR A 145 -11.52 5.77 1.26
C TYR A 145 -12.11 7.03 1.88
N GLY A 146 -13.36 7.00 2.35
CA GLY A 146 -13.97 8.12 3.07
C GLY A 146 -13.15 8.55 4.28
N SER A 147 -12.58 7.59 5.03
CA SER A 147 -11.74 7.87 6.20
C SER A 147 -10.45 8.62 5.87
N LEU A 148 -10.00 8.59 4.62
CA LEU A 148 -8.80 9.32 4.18
C LEU A 148 -9.02 10.82 4.06
N LEU A 149 -10.27 11.31 3.97
CA LEU A 149 -10.60 12.73 3.85
C LEU A 149 -10.20 13.53 5.10
N ASP A 150 -10.16 12.90 6.25
CA ASP A 150 -9.78 13.56 7.51
C ASP A 150 -8.30 13.97 7.51
N THR A 151 -7.47 13.16 6.89
CA THR A 151 -6.00 13.29 6.93
C THR A 151 -5.37 13.65 5.59
N ASN A 152 -6.15 13.67 4.51
CA ASN A 152 -5.68 14.00 3.16
C ASN A 152 -6.61 15.01 2.47
N THR A 153 -6.02 15.83 1.62
CA THR A 153 -6.76 16.49 0.54
C THR A 153 -6.89 15.50 -0.61
N VAL A 154 -8.09 15.34 -1.13
CA VAL A 154 -8.40 14.38 -2.19
C VAL A 154 -8.82 15.12 -3.43
N ARG A 155 -8.27 14.73 -4.59
CA ARG A 155 -8.55 15.32 -5.89
C ARG A 155 -8.76 14.24 -6.94
N MET A 156 -9.85 14.32 -7.67
CA MET A 156 -10.04 13.50 -8.86
C MET A 156 -9.16 14.04 -10.00
N VAL A 157 -8.26 13.22 -10.50
CA VAL A 157 -7.30 13.58 -11.56
C VAL A 157 -7.86 13.23 -12.94
N LYS A 158 -8.51 12.06 -13.05
CA LYS A 158 -9.14 11.56 -14.27
C LYS A 158 -10.39 10.77 -13.95
N HIS A 159 -11.35 10.79 -14.88
CA HIS A 159 -12.58 9.98 -14.80
C HIS A 159 -12.43 8.60 -15.47
N ALA A 160 -11.62 8.51 -16.53
CA ALA A 160 -11.41 7.25 -17.26
C ALA A 160 -9.94 7.11 -17.73
N PRO A 161 -9.16 6.14 -17.20
CA PRO A 161 -9.48 5.36 -16.03
C PRO A 161 -9.59 6.24 -14.78
N LEU A 162 -10.47 5.90 -13.85
CA LEU A 162 -10.64 6.66 -12.63
C LEU A 162 -9.30 6.78 -11.89
N THR A 163 -8.88 8.01 -11.64
CA THR A 163 -7.59 8.32 -11.01
C THR A 163 -7.80 9.38 -9.94
N ILE A 164 -7.40 9.07 -8.72
CA ILE A 164 -7.57 9.91 -7.54
C ILE A 164 -6.20 10.17 -6.91
N GLU A 165 -5.93 11.42 -6.57
CA GLU A 165 -4.74 11.84 -5.85
C GLU A 165 -5.09 12.20 -4.40
N PHE A 166 -4.29 11.70 -3.47
CA PHE A 166 -4.34 11.96 -2.04
C PHE A 166 -3.07 12.72 -1.65
N THR A 167 -3.24 13.91 -1.10
CA THR A 167 -2.14 14.75 -0.59
C THR A 167 -2.25 14.84 0.92
N PRO A 168 -1.25 14.36 1.69
CA PRO A 168 -1.29 14.41 3.15
C PRO A 168 -1.43 15.85 3.67
N ARG A 169 -2.34 16.06 4.64
CA ARG A 169 -2.52 17.34 5.36
C ARG A 169 -1.51 17.46 6.49
N GLU A 170 -1.44 18.63 7.13
CA GLU A 170 -0.49 18.90 8.23
C GLU A 170 -0.66 17.98 9.44
N ASN A 171 -1.88 17.51 9.70
CA ASN A 171 -2.18 16.55 10.78
C ASN A 171 -1.79 15.11 10.44
N ASN A 172 -1.33 14.83 9.22
CA ASN A 172 -0.90 13.51 8.78
C ASN A 172 0.63 13.38 8.86
N ILE A 173 1.13 12.40 9.61
CA ILE A 173 2.57 12.17 9.77
C ILE A 173 3.28 11.90 8.43
N ALA A 174 2.57 11.33 7.47
CA ALA A 174 3.10 11.10 6.12
C ALA A 174 3.50 12.39 5.41
N LYS A 175 2.95 13.54 5.79
CA LYS A 175 3.31 14.86 5.26
C LYS A 175 4.81 15.15 5.33
N LYS A 176 5.52 14.53 6.29
CA LYS A 176 6.97 14.71 6.47
C LYS A 176 7.81 13.99 5.41
N VAL A 177 7.23 13.02 4.70
CA VAL A 177 7.95 12.17 3.72
C VAL A 177 7.22 12.05 2.39
N ILE A 178 5.89 12.08 2.36
CA ILE A 178 5.06 11.89 1.18
C ILE A 178 4.56 13.23 0.66
N ARG A 179 4.76 13.47 -0.63
CA ARG A 179 4.17 14.58 -1.36
C ARG A 179 2.74 14.27 -1.77
N SER A 180 2.55 13.15 -2.46
CA SER A 180 1.23 12.67 -2.85
C SER A 180 1.23 11.17 -3.13
N ILE A 181 0.03 10.57 -3.06
CA ILE A 181 -0.25 9.20 -3.48
C ILE A 181 -1.36 9.28 -4.53
N THR A 182 -1.09 8.77 -5.73
CA THR A 182 -2.08 8.72 -6.80
C THR A 182 -2.48 7.28 -7.07
N ILE A 183 -3.77 7.00 -7.07
CA ILE A 183 -4.34 5.69 -7.32
C ILE A 183 -5.11 5.73 -8.62
N THR A 184 -4.76 4.82 -9.52
CA THR A 184 -5.53 4.54 -10.74
C THR A 184 -6.26 3.22 -10.55
N PHE A 185 -7.56 3.24 -10.80
CA PHE A 185 -8.42 2.06 -10.72
C PHE A 185 -8.53 1.38 -12.08
N ARG A 186 -8.83 0.09 -12.08
CA ARG A 186 -9.21 -0.64 -13.29
C ARG A 186 -10.47 -0.01 -13.90
N GLU A 187 -10.70 -0.26 -15.18
CA GLU A 187 -11.90 0.25 -15.88
C GLU A 187 -13.21 -0.21 -15.22
N ASP A 188 -13.24 -1.45 -14.68
CA ASP A 188 -14.39 -1.99 -13.95
C ASP A 188 -14.54 -1.41 -12.53
N GLN A 189 -13.58 -0.62 -12.05
CA GLN A 189 -13.51 -0.01 -10.72
C GLN A 189 -13.62 -1.02 -9.56
N LYS A 190 -13.33 -2.30 -9.80
CA LYS A 190 -13.39 -3.34 -8.77
C LYS A 190 -12.10 -3.50 -8.01
N TYR A 191 -10.99 -2.96 -8.53
CA TYR A 191 -9.68 -3.03 -7.89
C TYR A 191 -8.71 -1.98 -8.45
N LEU A 192 -7.56 -1.88 -7.81
CA LEU A 192 -6.48 -0.98 -8.20
C LEU A 192 -5.77 -1.50 -9.45
N GLN A 193 -5.38 -0.59 -10.33
CA GLN A 193 -4.49 -0.86 -11.46
C GLN A 193 -3.07 -0.37 -11.16
N GLN A 194 -2.95 0.80 -10.51
CA GLN A 194 -1.67 1.42 -10.21
C GLN A 194 -1.73 2.24 -8.94
N ILE A 195 -0.63 2.24 -8.20
CA ILE A 195 -0.34 3.21 -7.14
C ILE A 195 0.94 3.95 -7.53
N LEU A 196 0.92 5.27 -7.51
CA LEU A 196 2.08 6.15 -7.68
C LEU A 196 2.30 6.93 -6.38
N ILE A 197 3.48 6.79 -5.79
CA ILE A 197 3.88 7.50 -4.57
C ILE A 197 4.99 8.47 -4.93
N GLN A 198 4.80 9.73 -4.63
CA GLN A 198 5.81 10.78 -4.77
C GLN A 198 6.30 11.19 -3.38
N GLU A 199 7.60 11.10 -3.15
CA GLU A 199 8.23 11.47 -1.90
C GLU A 199 8.76 12.91 -1.96
N LEU A 200 8.92 13.56 -0.79
CA LEU A 200 9.45 14.94 -0.72
C LEU A 200 10.92 15.05 -1.14
N ASN A 201 11.69 13.98 -0.96
CA ASN A 201 13.09 13.90 -1.39
C ASN A 201 13.26 13.74 -2.91
N GLY A 202 12.15 13.65 -3.65
CA GLY A 202 12.12 13.47 -5.10
C GLY A 202 12.11 12.00 -5.56
N ASP A 203 12.10 11.05 -4.65
CA ASP A 203 11.92 9.64 -5.01
C ASP A 203 10.48 9.40 -5.51
N VAL A 204 10.35 8.47 -6.45
CA VAL A 204 9.06 8.07 -7.01
C VAL A 204 8.96 6.55 -7.01
N THR A 205 7.89 6.03 -6.41
CA THR A 205 7.56 4.61 -6.44
C THR A 205 6.27 4.40 -7.23
N THR A 206 6.32 3.51 -8.21
CA THR A 206 5.14 3.10 -8.99
C THR A 206 4.91 1.61 -8.79
N ILE A 207 3.70 1.21 -8.44
CA ILE A 207 3.29 -0.19 -8.32
C ILE A 207 2.19 -0.45 -9.33
N HIS A 208 2.42 -1.36 -10.25
CA HIS A 208 1.43 -1.83 -11.22
C HIS A 208 0.90 -3.19 -10.78
N PHE A 209 -0.41 -3.33 -10.74
CA PHE A 209 -1.11 -4.58 -10.45
C PHE A 209 -1.60 -5.21 -11.75
N MET A 210 -1.33 -6.51 -11.92
CA MET A 210 -1.64 -7.25 -13.13
C MET A 210 -2.23 -8.61 -12.79
N ASN A 211 -2.95 -9.21 -13.74
CA ASN A 211 -3.51 -10.54 -13.56
C ASN A 211 -4.34 -10.70 -12.28
N THR A 212 -5.03 -9.61 -11.88
CA THR A 212 -5.79 -9.59 -10.64
C THR A 212 -7.05 -10.43 -10.74
N ILE A 213 -7.17 -11.42 -9.86
CA ILE A 213 -8.32 -12.31 -9.74
C ILE A 213 -8.94 -12.07 -8.35
N LEU A 214 -10.20 -11.70 -8.34
CA LEU A 214 -11.01 -11.55 -7.13
C LEU A 214 -11.73 -12.87 -6.84
N ASP A 215 -11.95 -13.16 -5.57
CA ASP A 215 -12.63 -14.37 -5.07
C ASP A 215 -12.00 -15.70 -5.56
N ALA A 216 -10.71 -15.66 -5.90
CA ALA A 216 -9.95 -16.85 -6.20
C ALA A 216 -9.80 -17.75 -4.97
N PRO A 217 -9.88 -19.08 -5.11
CA PRO A 217 -9.48 -19.98 -4.05
C PRO A 217 -7.98 -19.77 -3.77
N LEU A 218 -7.63 -19.54 -2.50
CA LEU A 218 -6.26 -19.39 -2.05
C LEU A 218 -5.87 -20.59 -1.21
N ASP A 219 -4.71 -21.16 -1.56
CA ASP A 219 -4.13 -22.26 -0.79
C ASP A 219 -3.42 -21.71 0.47
N SER A 220 -3.27 -22.51 1.50
CA SER A 220 -2.58 -22.13 2.73
C SER A 220 -1.13 -21.70 2.47
N ASN A 221 -0.46 -22.31 1.49
CA ASN A 221 0.91 -21.99 1.10
C ASN A 221 1.04 -20.57 0.54
N SER A 222 -0.05 -19.99 0.00
CA SER A 222 -0.07 -18.58 -0.44
C SER A 222 0.27 -17.59 0.67
N PHE A 223 0.14 -18.02 1.92
CA PHE A 223 0.38 -17.21 3.12
C PHE A 223 1.59 -17.67 3.94
N GLU A 224 2.42 -18.51 3.40
CA GLU A 224 3.67 -18.89 4.04
C GLU A 224 4.80 -17.92 3.62
N VAL A 225 5.62 -17.49 4.56
CA VAL A 225 6.73 -16.58 4.27
C VAL A 225 7.97 -17.30 3.75
N LYS A 226 8.13 -18.61 4.06
CA LYS A 226 9.24 -19.44 3.63
C LYS A 226 8.69 -20.58 2.77
N GLY A 227 9.21 -20.76 1.56
CA GLY A 227 8.82 -21.89 0.71
C GLY A 227 8.17 -21.54 -0.63
N HIS A 228 8.12 -20.26 -0.99
CA HIS A 228 7.71 -19.87 -2.34
C HIS A 228 8.88 -20.07 -3.32
N VAL A 229 9.03 -21.30 -3.78
CA VAL A 229 9.90 -21.68 -4.89
C VAL A 229 9.04 -21.96 -6.10
#